data_7891eaf183b650a7c579e6d5202613bb
#
_entry.id   7891eaf183b650a7c579e6d5202613bb
#
_cell.length_a   1.000
_cell.length_b   1.000
_cell.length_c   1.000
_cell.angle_alpha   90.00
_cell.angle_beta   90.00
_cell.angle_gamma   90.00
#
_symmetry.space_group_name_H-M   'P 1'
#
loop_
_entity.id
_entity.type
_entity.pdbx_description
1 polymer ?
#
loop_
_entity_poly.entity_id
_entity_poly.type
_entity_poly.pdbx_seq_one_letter_code
_entity_poly.pdbx_strand_id
1 'polypeptide(L)'
;VPMKEYHYDLGLMAKKISDYTKIIYIANPDNPMGTYVKKSEFDQFYADVPDRVLIILDEAYYEFAKSQKDYPDSMHYRYDNVITLRTFSKAYGLGGLRIGYGFAHKNLIKNLNKVKPPFEPSLPAQSAGIAALDDIQFLKKTIQTNSKGMEFLKEEFDLLKIKYIPSFTNFITTIWRNAETAELISKKLLEGGIIVRRLSSFGWENCIRITIGTKKENIILIKALKSFLSTSLNTGNSLATIGLPIAKYSNIFNGDVNFMISQFFWWGIMK
;
A
#
# COMPACT_ATOMS: atom_id res chain seq x y z
N VAL A 1 -14.29 9.30 -7.35
CA VAL A 1 -14.62 8.46 -8.51
C VAL A 1 -14.47 7.00 -8.11
N PRO A 2 -15.43 6.11 -8.39
CA PRO A 2 -15.29 4.69 -8.12
C PRO A 2 -14.11 4.08 -8.87
N MET A 3 -13.42 3.14 -8.25
CA MET A 3 -12.38 2.34 -8.91
C MET A 3 -13.03 1.28 -9.81
N LYS A 4 -12.37 0.92 -10.90
CA LYS A 4 -12.74 -0.16 -11.78
C LYS A 4 -11.75 -1.31 -11.59
N GLU A 5 -12.24 -2.48 -11.19
CA GLU A 5 -11.40 -3.66 -10.96
C GLU A 5 -10.18 -3.37 -10.08
N TYR A 6 -10.39 -2.61 -8.99
CA TYR A 6 -9.35 -2.17 -8.04
C TYR A 6 -8.29 -1.21 -8.59
N HIS A 7 -8.53 -0.60 -9.76
CA HIS A 7 -7.67 0.41 -10.38
C HIS A 7 -8.41 1.75 -10.47
N TYR A 8 -7.67 2.85 -10.56
CA TYR A 8 -8.27 4.13 -10.90
C TYR A 8 -8.89 4.09 -12.30
N ASP A 9 -10.12 4.52 -12.42
CA ASP A 9 -10.75 4.79 -13.72
C ASP A 9 -10.41 6.23 -14.13
N LEU A 10 -9.23 6.42 -14.72
CA LEU A 10 -8.75 7.75 -15.12
C LEU A 10 -9.66 8.38 -16.19
N GLY A 11 -10.26 7.58 -17.09
CA GLY A 11 -11.19 8.09 -18.07
C GLY A 11 -12.47 8.63 -17.43
N LEU A 12 -12.99 7.97 -16.40
CA LEU A 12 -14.13 8.48 -15.64
C LEU A 12 -13.71 9.69 -14.78
N MET A 13 -12.49 9.71 -14.23
CA MET A 13 -11.96 10.86 -13.48
C MET A 13 -11.89 12.10 -14.38
N ALA A 14 -11.37 11.99 -15.60
CA ALA A 14 -11.32 13.08 -16.57
C ALA A 14 -12.73 13.62 -16.88
N LYS A 15 -13.70 12.75 -17.14
CA LYS A 15 -15.11 13.12 -17.40
C LYS A 15 -15.79 13.81 -16.22
N LYS A 16 -15.29 13.64 -14.99
CA LYS A 16 -15.85 14.28 -13.78
C LYS A 16 -15.21 15.62 -13.45
N ILE A 17 -14.22 16.06 -14.21
CA ILE A 17 -13.64 17.38 -14.04
C ILE A 17 -14.69 18.45 -14.38
N SER A 18 -14.87 19.42 -13.49
CA SER A 18 -15.80 20.54 -13.63
C SER A 18 -15.09 21.85 -13.31
N ASP A 19 -15.74 22.97 -13.49
CA ASP A 19 -15.19 24.31 -13.14
C ASP A 19 -14.82 24.45 -11.66
N TYR A 20 -15.42 23.63 -10.80
CA TYR A 20 -15.15 23.58 -9.37
C TYR A 20 -13.98 22.66 -9.00
N THR A 21 -13.52 21.80 -9.91
CA THR A 21 -12.38 20.92 -9.66
C THR A 21 -11.10 21.75 -9.55
N LYS A 22 -10.44 21.68 -8.41
CA LYS A 22 -9.18 22.41 -8.13
C LYS A 22 -7.99 21.47 -8.00
N ILE A 23 -8.22 20.29 -7.44
CA ILE A 23 -7.16 19.31 -7.15
C ILE A 23 -7.64 17.93 -7.55
N ILE A 24 -6.77 17.17 -8.19
CA ILE A 24 -6.90 15.73 -8.40
C ILE A 24 -5.77 15.04 -7.67
N TYR A 25 -6.12 14.06 -6.83
CA TYR A 25 -5.16 13.28 -6.08
C TYR A 25 -5.11 11.84 -6.60
N ILE A 26 -3.91 11.38 -6.93
CA ILE A 26 -3.68 10.02 -7.45
C ILE A 26 -2.52 9.41 -6.67
N ALA A 27 -2.79 8.35 -5.90
CA ALA A 27 -1.74 7.54 -5.29
C ALA A 27 -1.21 6.52 -6.32
N ASN A 28 0.08 6.55 -6.60
CA ASN A 28 0.67 5.68 -7.61
C ASN A 28 2.05 5.14 -7.18
N PRO A 29 2.14 3.89 -6.70
CA PRO A 29 1.06 2.88 -6.56
C PRO A 29 0.01 3.24 -5.52
N ASP A 30 -1.20 2.72 -5.74
CA ASP A 30 -2.36 2.98 -4.89
C ASP A 30 -2.25 2.33 -3.50
N ASN A 31 -2.81 2.99 -2.54
CA ASN A 31 -3.09 2.46 -1.23
C ASN A 31 -4.58 2.69 -0.93
N PRO A 32 -5.41 1.62 -0.81
CA PRO A 32 -5.01 0.30 -0.26
C PRO A 32 -4.90 -0.86 -1.25
N MET A 33 -5.05 -0.69 -2.55
CA MET A 33 -5.13 -1.82 -3.49
C MET A 33 -3.76 -2.33 -3.93
N GLY A 34 -2.75 -1.46 -4.00
CA GLY A 34 -1.40 -1.82 -4.44
C GLY A 34 -1.20 -1.80 -5.95
N THR A 35 -2.21 -1.46 -6.71
CA THR A 35 -2.16 -1.31 -8.17
C THR A 35 -1.49 -0.01 -8.57
N TYR A 36 -1.08 0.13 -9.83
CA TYR A 36 -0.52 1.37 -10.31
C TYR A 36 -1.09 1.77 -11.67
N VAL A 37 -1.02 3.06 -11.94
CA VAL A 37 -1.34 3.69 -13.22
C VAL A 37 -0.10 3.63 -14.11
N LYS A 38 -0.25 3.14 -15.33
CA LYS A 38 0.84 3.08 -16.32
C LYS A 38 1.15 4.46 -16.89
N LYS A 39 2.36 4.61 -17.42
CA LYS A 39 2.77 5.87 -18.04
C LYS A 39 1.82 6.31 -19.15
N SER A 40 1.45 5.40 -20.05
CA SER A 40 0.52 5.71 -21.16
C SER A 40 -0.87 6.11 -20.67
N GLU A 41 -1.37 5.50 -19.59
CA GLU A 41 -2.66 5.83 -19.00
C GLU A 41 -2.63 7.23 -18.35
N PHE A 42 -1.54 7.54 -17.65
CA PHE A 42 -1.36 8.86 -17.07
C PHE A 42 -1.21 9.95 -18.14
N ASP A 43 -0.39 9.71 -19.15
CA ASP A 43 -0.16 10.67 -20.25
C ASP A 43 -1.48 10.99 -20.98
N GLN A 44 -2.30 9.97 -21.25
CA GLN A 44 -3.61 10.15 -21.86
C GLN A 44 -4.56 10.95 -20.94
N PHE A 45 -4.60 10.59 -19.65
CA PHE A 45 -5.41 11.30 -18.67
C PHE A 45 -4.99 12.77 -18.55
N TYR A 46 -3.67 13.02 -18.48
CA TYR A 46 -3.13 14.37 -18.34
C TYR A 46 -3.56 15.31 -19.49
N ALA A 47 -3.63 14.78 -20.70
CA ALA A 47 -4.06 15.54 -21.87
C ALA A 47 -5.49 16.11 -21.75
N ASP A 48 -6.34 15.47 -20.94
CA ASP A 48 -7.71 15.89 -20.67
C ASP A 48 -7.85 16.80 -19.42
N VAL A 49 -6.76 17.02 -18.67
CA VAL A 49 -6.79 17.82 -17.43
C VAL A 49 -6.48 19.29 -17.75
N PRO A 50 -7.38 20.24 -17.42
CA PRO A 50 -7.11 21.67 -17.61
C PRO A 50 -5.94 22.17 -16.75
N ASP A 51 -5.12 23.07 -17.26
CA ASP A 51 -3.94 23.65 -16.59
C ASP A 51 -4.24 24.28 -15.21
N ARG A 52 -5.47 24.72 -14.99
CA ARG A 52 -5.93 25.29 -13.72
C ARG A 52 -6.11 24.26 -12.60
N VAL A 53 -6.08 22.95 -12.92
CA VAL A 53 -6.28 21.86 -11.96
C VAL A 53 -4.93 21.32 -11.53
N LEU A 54 -4.65 21.36 -10.23
CA LEU A 54 -3.45 20.78 -9.66
C LEU A 54 -3.60 19.26 -9.57
N ILE A 55 -2.62 18.52 -10.08
CA ILE A 55 -2.52 17.08 -9.89
C ILE A 55 -1.49 16.80 -8.79
N ILE A 56 -1.89 16.04 -7.78
CA ILE A 56 -1.00 15.53 -6.74
C ILE A 56 -0.76 14.05 -7.02
N LEU A 57 0.48 13.68 -7.34
CA LEU A 57 0.92 12.29 -7.46
C LEU A 57 1.56 11.85 -6.14
N ASP A 58 0.88 10.99 -5.40
CA ASP A 58 1.44 10.39 -4.19
C ASP A 58 2.18 9.11 -4.53
N GLU A 59 3.49 9.20 -4.59
CA GLU A 59 4.41 8.10 -4.90
C GLU A 59 5.04 7.51 -3.63
N ALA A 60 4.27 7.37 -2.56
CA ALA A 60 4.78 6.82 -1.29
C ALA A 60 5.35 5.39 -1.42
N TYR A 61 5.03 4.69 -2.48
CA TYR A 61 5.51 3.31 -2.75
C TYR A 61 6.38 3.22 -4.02
N TYR A 62 6.88 4.34 -4.52
CA TYR A 62 7.69 4.44 -5.73
C TYR A 62 8.83 3.41 -5.78
N GLU A 63 9.58 3.26 -4.70
CA GLU A 63 10.76 2.40 -4.64
C GLU A 63 10.43 0.93 -4.92
N PHE A 64 9.21 0.49 -4.62
CA PHE A 64 8.74 -0.88 -4.87
C PHE A 64 8.24 -1.09 -6.30
N ALA A 65 7.75 -0.03 -6.96
CA ALA A 65 7.15 -0.09 -8.30
C ALA A 65 8.08 0.31 -9.43
N LYS A 66 9.13 1.10 -9.16
CA LYS A 66 9.99 1.73 -10.18
C LYS A 66 10.69 0.77 -11.13
N SER A 67 10.76 -0.52 -10.80
CA SER A 67 11.32 -1.55 -11.69
C SER A 67 10.36 -2.00 -12.80
N GLN A 68 9.09 -1.63 -12.72
CA GLN A 68 8.11 -1.94 -13.76
C GLN A 68 8.38 -1.03 -14.97
N LYS A 69 8.49 -1.62 -16.17
CA LYS A 69 8.87 -0.91 -17.41
C LYS A 69 7.90 0.19 -17.82
N ASP A 70 6.63 0.03 -17.51
CA ASP A 70 5.54 0.95 -17.83
C ASP A 70 5.09 1.82 -16.66
N TYR A 71 5.79 1.73 -15.50
CA TYR A 71 5.55 2.63 -14.37
C TYR A 71 6.07 4.04 -14.70
N PRO A 72 5.27 5.09 -14.52
CA PRO A 72 5.70 6.45 -14.79
C PRO A 72 6.73 6.92 -13.75
N ASP A 73 7.89 7.39 -14.20
CA ASP A 73 8.79 8.15 -13.32
C ASP A 73 8.45 9.64 -13.41
N SER A 74 7.71 10.12 -12.44
CA SER A 74 7.21 11.50 -12.41
C SER A 74 8.32 12.55 -12.26
N MET A 75 9.55 12.16 -11.91
CA MET A 75 10.73 13.05 -11.97
C MET A 75 10.98 13.62 -13.37
N HIS A 76 10.53 12.91 -14.41
CA HIS A 76 10.67 13.33 -15.80
C HIS A 76 9.50 14.18 -16.30
N TYR A 77 8.41 14.26 -15.55
CA TYR A 77 7.31 15.15 -15.88
C TYR A 77 7.67 16.59 -15.54
N ARG A 78 7.48 17.47 -16.50
CA ARG A 78 7.79 18.91 -16.37
C ARG A 78 6.55 19.77 -16.49
N TYR A 79 5.44 19.25 -15.96
CA TYR A 79 4.16 19.93 -15.98
C TYR A 79 4.06 20.95 -14.85
N ASP A 80 3.57 22.16 -15.17
CA ASP A 80 3.48 23.26 -14.23
C ASP A 80 2.44 23.04 -13.13
N ASN A 81 1.46 22.18 -13.39
CA ASN A 81 0.34 21.84 -12.50
C ASN A 81 0.44 20.44 -11.87
N VAL A 82 1.61 19.83 -11.86
CA VAL A 82 1.82 18.52 -11.20
C VAL A 82 2.79 18.68 -10.05
N ILE A 83 2.41 18.13 -8.89
CA ILE A 83 3.30 17.93 -7.74
C ILE A 83 3.41 16.46 -7.42
N THR A 84 4.62 15.98 -7.24
CA THR A 84 4.89 14.60 -6.81
C THR A 84 5.37 14.58 -5.37
N LEU A 85 4.81 13.67 -4.59
CA LEU A 85 5.15 13.46 -3.19
C LEU A 85 5.81 12.11 -3.00
N ARG A 86 6.93 12.05 -2.28
CA ARG A 86 7.63 10.81 -1.88
C ARG A 86 7.92 10.83 -0.38
N THR A 87 8.14 9.68 0.19
CA THR A 87 8.30 9.54 1.64
C THR A 87 9.49 8.67 2.02
N PHE A 88 10.12 8.98 3.14
CA PHE A 88 11.08 8.10 3.80
C PHE A 88 10.43 7.08 4.74
N SER A 89 9.10 7.14 4.91
CA SER A 89 8.37 6.30 5.86
C SER A 89 8.23 4.83 5.46
N LYS A 90 8.45 4.49 4.18
CA LYS A 90 8.21 3.14 3.63
C LYS A 90 9.53 2.42 3.36
N ALA A 91 10.05 2.49 2.15
CA ALA A 91 11.25 1.74 1.75
C ALA A 91 12.51 2.09 2.56
N TYR A 92 12.59 3.31 3.04
CA TYR A 92 13.73 3.81 3.85
C TYR A 92 13.58 3.56 5.36
N GLY A 93 12.44 3.06 5.83
CA GLY A 93 12.25 2.68 7.24
C GLY A 93 12.15 3.84 8.25
N LEU A 94 12.05 5.10 7.80
CA LEU A 94 12.06 6.29 8.67
C LEU A 94 10.66 6.78 9.05
N GLY A 95 9.66 5.91 9.11
CA GLY A 95 8.27 6.27 9.40
C GLY A 95 8.05 7.06 10.69
N GLY A 96 8.86 6.79 11.73
CA GLY A 96 8.80 7.49 13.01
C GLY A 96 9.33 8.93 12.96
N LEU A 97 10.16 9.29 12.00
CA LEU A 97 10.75 10.63 11.87
C LEU A 97 9.87 11.63 11.11
N ARG A 98 8.75 11.20 10.54
CA ARG A 98 7.78 12.05 9.87
C ARG A 98 8.37 12.91 8.76
N ILE A 99 9.21 12.34 7.90
CA ILE A 99 9.88 13.03 6.81
C ILE A 99 9.50 12.46 5.45
N GLY A 100 9.33 13.34 4.49
CA GLY A 100 9.11 13.09 3.08
C GLY A 100 9.58 14.29 2.27
N TYR A 101 9.43 14.21 0.97
CA TYR A 101 9.77 15.30 0.08
C TYR A 101 8.78 15.37 -1.09
N GLY A 102 8.69 16.54 -1.68
CA GLY A 102 7.92 16.78 -2.89
C GLY A 102 8.72 17.56 -3.90
N PHE A 103 8.42 17.35 -5.16
CA PHE A 103 8.99 18.14 -6.25
C PHE A 103 7.90 18.55 -7.24
N ALA A 104 8.02 19.79 -7.73
CA ALA A 104 7.08 20.41 -8.64
C ALA A 104 7.73 21.58 -9.36
N HIS A 105 6.99 22.21 -10.26
CA HIS A 105 7.42 23.49 -10.86
C HIS A 105 7.71 24.55 -9.79
N LYS A 106 8.75 25.37 -10.03
CA LYS A 106 9.26 26.38 -9.07
C LYS A 106 8.18 27.30 -8.50
N ASN A 107 7.17 27.65 -9.30
CA ASN A 107 6.08 28.55 -8.86
C ASN A 107 5.17 27.85 -7.83
N LEU A 108 4.88 26.55 -7.99
CA LEU A 108 4.15 25.76 -7.00
C LEU A 108 4.93 25.69 -5.69
N ILE A 109 6.22 25.34 -5.76
CA ILE A 109 7.09 25.25 -4.58
C ILE A 109 7.17 26.60 -3.85
N LYS A 110 7.30 27.72 -4.59
CA LYS A 110 7.29 29.06 -4.00
C LYS A 110 6.01 29.34 -3.21
N ASN A 111 4.86 28.92 -3.73
CA ASN A 111 3.57 29.13 -3.06
C ASN A 111 3.41 28.20 -1.85
N LEU A 112 3.82 26.93 -1.94
CA LEU A 112 3.81 26.01 -0.81
C LEU A 112 4.69 26.51 0.34
N ASN A 113 5.86 27.08 0.04
CA ASN A 113 6.75 27.63 1.06
C ASN A 113 6.15 28.80 1.85
N LYS A 114 5.16 29.52 1.29
CA LYS A 114 4.46 30.61 2.01
C LYS A 114 3.56 30.09 3.14
N VAL A 115 3.07 28.86 3.00
CA VAL A 115 2.12 28.23 3.94
C VAL A 115 2.73 27.08 4.73
N LYS A 116 4.00 26.77 4.49
CA LYS A 116 4.73 25.72 5.20
C LYS A 116 4.80 26.06 6.69
N PRO A 117 4.44 25.12 7.61
CA PRO A 117 4.62 25.33 9.03
C PRO A 117 6.10 25.61 9.37
N PRO A 118 6.36 26.51 10.35
CA PRO A 118 7.72 26.74 10.82
C PRO A 118 8.29 25.49 11.50
N PHE A 119 9.61 25.34 11.47
CA PHE A 119 10.37 24.31 12.19
C PHE A 119 10.17 22.85 11.70
N GLU A 120 9.51 22.64 10.56
CA GLU A 120 9.34 21.30 9.96
C GLU A 120 10.12 21.15 8.65
N PRO A 121 10.65 19.95 8.38
CA PRO A 121 10.85 18.84 9.32
C PRO A 121 11.95 19.13 10.35
N SER A 122 12.01 18.35 11.46
CA SER A 122 13.02 18.51 12.50
C SER A 122 14.44 18.26 11.98
N LEU A 123 15.47 18.87 12.60
CA LEU A 123 16.87 18.64 12.21
C LEU A 123 17.28 17.15 12.22
N PRO A 124 16.95 16.35 13.26
CA PRO A 124 17.22 14.91 13.23
C PRO A 124 16.57 14.19 12.04
N ALA A 125 15.33 14.57 11.69
CA ALA A 125 14.64 13.99 10.53
C ALA A 125 15.34 14.34 9.21
N GLN A 126 15.79 15.59 9.05
CA GLN A 126 16.53 16.04 7.87
C GLN A 126 17.87 15.27 7.73
N SER A 127 18.65 15.19 8.80
CA SER A 127 19.92 14.47 8.81
C SER A 127 19.74 12.98 8.48
N ALA A 128 18.72 12.35 9.07
CA ALA A 128 18.39 10.95 8.78
C ALA A 128 17.92 10.74 7.34
N GLY A 129 17.13 11.67 6.79
CA GLY A 129 16.69 11.63 5.40
C GLY A 129 17.86 11.70 4.42
N ILE A 130 18.82 12.59 4.66
CA ILE A 130 20.04 12.71 3.85
C ILE A 130 20.84 11.41 3.91
N ALA A 131 21.11 10.90 5.11
CA ALA A 131 21.84 9.65 5.28
C ALA A 131 21.15 8.45 4.62
N ALA A 132 19.80 8.40 4.67
CA ALA A 132 19.03 7.33 4.05
C ALA A 132 19.10 7.34 2.51
N LEU A 133 19.25 8.49 1.88
CA LEU A 133 19.46 8.59 0.42
C LEU A 133 20.79 8.00 -0.02
N ASP A 134 21.82 8.07 0.82
CA ASP A 134 23.14 7.52 0.56
C ASP A 134 23.23 6.02 0.89
N ASP A 135 22.33 5.49 1.74
CA ASP A 135 22.31 4.06 2.09
C ASP A 135 21.57 3.21 1.05
N ILE A 136 22.20 3.13 -0.13
CA ILE A 136 21.69 2.32 -1.25
C ILE A 136 21.61 0.83 -0.88
N GLN A 137 22.47 0.35 0.02
CA GLN A 137 22.52 -1.06 0.42
C GLN A 137 21.28 -1.42 1.25
N PHE A 138 20.91 -0.58 2.21
CA PHE A 138 19.68 -0.76 2.98
C PHE A 138 18.45 -0.77 2.06
N LEU A 139 18.34 0.20 1.16
CA LEU A 139 17.22 0.28 0.22
C LEU A 139 17.12 -0.97 -0.67
N LYS A 140 18.24 -1.44 -1.24
CA LYS A 140 18.29 -2.69 -2.03
C LYS A 140 17.82 -3.88 -1.20
N LYS A 141 18.32 -4.03 0.03
CA LYS A 141 17.92 -5.11 0.94
C LYS A 141 16.42 -5.07 1.26
N THR A 142 15.88 -3.89 1.52
CA THR A 142 14.44 -3.70 1.77
C THR A 142 13.60 -4.14 0.58
N ILE A 143 13.95 -3.68 -0.63
CA ILE A 143 13.24 -4.05 -1.87
C ILE A 143 13.33 -5.56 -2.12
N GLN A 144 14.50 -6.16 -1.97
CA GLN A 144 14.68 -7.61 -2.14
C GLN A 144 13.88 -8.43 -1.13
N THR A 145 13.87 -8.01 0.15
CA THR A 145 13.09 -8.66 1.19
C THR A 145 11.60 -8.59 0.86
N ASN A 146 11.12 -7.42 0.46
CA ASN A 146 9.74 -7.22 0.03
C ASN A 146 9.38 -8.11 -1.17
N SER A 147 10.20 -8.11 -2.22
CA SER A 147 9.97 -8.91 -3.43
C SER A 147 9.85 -10.40 -3.12
N LYS A 148 10.82 -10.95 -2.36
CA LYS A 148 10.79 -12.37 -1.93
C LYS A 148 9.59 -12.69 -1.05
N GLY A 149 9.23 -11.78 -0.13
CA GLY A 149 8.06 -11.95 0.73
C GLY A 149 6.75 -11.88 -0.05
N MET A 150 6.65 -11.00 -1.03
CA MET A 150 5.50 -10.86 -1.91
C MET A 150 5.29 -12.13 -2.75
N GLU A 151 6.37 -12.65 -3.36
CA GLU A 151 6.34 -13.89 -4.13
C GLU A 151 5.89 -15.07 -3.27
N PHE A 152 6.51 -15.26 -2.11
CA PHE A 152 6.12 -16.29 -1.15
C PHE A 152 4.64 -16.20 -0.75
N LEU A 153 4.14 -14.99 -0.41
CA LEU A 153 2.73 -14.85 -0.02
C LEU A 153 1.78 -15.13 -1.18
N LYS A 154 2.12 -14.73 -2.41
CA LYS A 154 1.32 -15.05 -3.61
C LYS A 154 1.20 -16.57 -3.81
N GLU A 155 2.33 -17.27 -3.80
CA GLU A 155 2.36 -18.74 -3.92
C GLU A 155 1.49 -19.42 -2.85
N GLU A 156 1.63 -19.01 -1.59
CA GLU A 156 0.85 -19.57 -0.49
C GLU A 156 -0.65 -19.23 -0.58
N PHE A 157 -1.00 -18.01 -1.02
CA PHE A 157 -2.39 -17.63 -1.25
C PHE A 157 -3.02 -18.40 -2.41
N ASP A 158 -2.27 -18.66 -3.48
CA ASP A 158 -2.73 -19.49 -4.60
C ASP A 158 -2.99 -20.92 -4.14
N LEU A 159 -2.11 -21.52 -3.33
CA LEU A 159 -2.28 -22.84 -2.72
C LEU A 159 -3.52 -22.88 -1.81
N LEU A 160 -3.76 -21.82 -1.04
CA LEU A 160 -4.91 -21.66 -0.15
C LEU A 160 -6.18 -21.19 -0.88
N LYS A 161 -6.11 -20.92 -2.19
CA LYS A 161 -7.18 -20.35 -3.01
C LYS A 161 -7.73 -19.03 -2.43
N ILE A 162 -6.89 -18.26 -1.76
CA ILE A 162 -7.21 -16.91 -1.27
C ILE A 162 -7.04 -15.95 -2.44
N LYS A 163 -8.10 -15.26 -2.83
CA LYS A 163 -8.04 -14.23 -3.86
C LYS A 163 -7.29 -13.01 -3.35
N TYR A 164 -6.45 -12.41 -4.18
CA TYR A 164 -5.72 -11.19 -3.87
C TYR A 164 -5.60 -10.28 -5.09
N ILE A 165 -5.27 -9.02 -4.84
CA ILE A 165 -5.01 -8.03 -5.87
C ILE A 165 -3.50 -8.00 -6.11
N PRO A 166 -3.01 -8.13 -7.37
CA PRO A 166 -1.60 -7.94 -7.69
C PRO A 166 -1.09 -6.59 -7.19
N SER A 167 -0.05 -6.60 -6.37
CA SER A 167 0.42 -5.40 -5.69
C SER A 167 1.87 -5.06 -6.05
N PHE A 168 2.14 -3.76 -6.16
CA PHE A 168 3.44 -3.15 -6.45
C PHE A 168 3.90 -2.24 -5.29
N THR A 169 3.48 -2.59 -4.08
CA THR A 169 3.80 -1.90 -2.83
C THR A 169 4.51 -2.84 -1.85
N ASN A 170 4.56 -2.48 -0.57
CA ASN A 170 5.04 -3.36 0.50
C ASN A 170 3.89 -4.06 1.24
N PHE A 171 2.74 -4.21 0.61
CA PHE A 171 1.58 -4.94 1.12
C PHE A 171 0.84 -5.65 0.00
N ILE A 172 -0.02 -6.59 0.34
CA ILE A 172 -0.93 -7.27 -0.56
C ILE A 172 -2.34 -7.21 0.01
N THR A 173 -3.35 -6.99 -0.84
CA THR A 173 -4.75 -6.94 -0.43
C THR A 173 -5.45 -8.22 -0.85
N THR A 174 -5.96 -8.95 0.14
CA THR A 174 -6.74 -10.18 -0.05
C THR A 174 -8.23 -9.86 -0.10
N ILE A 175 -8.97 -10.67 -0.90
CA ILE A 175 -10.40 -10.52 -1.13
C ILE A 175 -11.10 -11.74 -0.54
N TRP A 176 -12.03 -11.52 0.35
CA TRP A 176 -12.80 -12.57 1.02
C TRP A 176 -14.23 -12.62 0.48
N ARG A 177 -14.95 -13.67 0.81
CA ARG A 177 -16.31 -13.92 0.31
C ARG A 177 -17.27 -12.75 0.59
N ASN A 178 -17.21 -12.21 1.82
CA ASN A 178 -18.05 -11.11 2.30
C ASN A 178 -17.38 -10.38 3.47
N ALA A 179 -18.03 -9.33 3.97
CA ALA A 179 -17.55 -8.52 5.08
C ALA A 179 -17.37 -9.32 6.38
N GLU A 180 -18.29 -10.24 6.67
CA GLU A 180 -18.29 -11.08 7.89
C GLU A 180 -17.08 -12.02 7.88
N THR A 181 -16.75 -12.60 6.72
CA THR A 181 -15.56 -13.46 6.57
C THR A 181 -14.28 -12.66 6.79
N ALA A 182 -14.17 -11.47 6.21
CA ALA A 182 -13.00 -10.60 6.40
C ALA A 182 -12.85 -10.18 7.87
N GLU A 183 -13.97 -9.90 8.55
CA GLU A 183 -13.98 -9.58 9.96
C GLU A 183 -13.51 -10.75 10.82
N LEU A 184 -14.09 -11.93 10.61
CA LEU A 184 -13.73 -13.15 11.34
C LEU A 184 -12.24 -13.46 11.19
N ILE A 185 -11.71 -13.47 9.96
CA ILE A 185 -10.28 -13.72 9.68
C ILE A 185 -9.40 -12.69 10.38
N SER A 186 -9.74 -11.40 10.26
CA SER A 186 -8.98 -10.33 10.91
C SER A 186 -8.97 -10.48 12.44
N LYS A 187 -10.12 -10.83 13.04
CA LYS A 187 -10.24 -11.08 14.47
C LYS A 187 -9.42 -12.28 14.91
N LYS A 188 -9.49 -13.41 14.17
CA LYS A 188 -8.72 -14.62 14.46
C LYS A 188 -7.21 -14.40 14.35
N LEU A 189 -6.76 -13.63 13.35
CA LEU A 189 -5.36 -13.25 13.23
C LEU A 189 -4.93 -12.38 14.43
N LEU A 190 -5.77 -11.43 14.85
CA LEU A 190 -5.49 -10.57 16.01
C LEU A 190 -5.42 -11.38 17.31
N GLU A 191 -6.32 -12.33 17.53
CA GLU A 191 -6.28 -13.28 18.67
C GLU A 191 -4.97 -14.07 18.69
N GLY A 192 -4.40 -14.36 17.51
CA GLY A 192 -3.09 -14.99 17.33
C GLY A 192 -1.91 -14.02 17.35
N GLY A 193 -2.11 -12.74 17.71
CA GLY A 193 -1.04 -11.73 17.76
C GLY A 193 -0.63 -11.17 16.39
N ILE A 194 -1.40 -11.42 15.33
CA ILE A 194 -1.12 -10.95 13.97
C ILE A 194 -2.08 -9.82 13.62
N ILE A 195 -1.53 -8.61 13.43
CA ILE A 195 -2.31 -7.42 13.10
C ILE A 195 -2.34 -7.23 11.58
N VAL A 196 -3.55 -7.23 11.00
CA VAL A 196 -3.81 -6.90 9.60
C VAL A 196 -4.76 -5.72 9.48
N ARG A 197 -4.87 -5.12 8.30
CA ARG A 197 -5.72 -3.95 8.11
C ARG A 197 -6.99 -4.32 7.34
N ARG A 198 -8.16 -4.29 8.01
CA ARG A 198 -9.45 -4.30 7.32
C ARG A 198 -9.64 -3.02 6.50
N LEU A 199 -10.27 -3.15 5.36
CA LEU A 199 -10.48 -2.03 4.43
C LEU A 199 -11.92 -1.48 4.43
N SER A 200 -12.73 -1.83 5.43
CA SER A 200 -14.09 -1.31 5.58
C SER A 200 -14.15 0.21 5.61
N SER A 201 -13.19 0.88 6.28
CA SER A 201 -13.08 2.34 6.30
C SER A 201 -12.74 2.97 4.93
N PHE A 202 -12.35 2.16 3.95
CA PHE A 202 -12.11 2.57 2.57
C PHE A 202 -13.26 2.17 1.63
N GLY A 203 -14.36 1.61 2.15
CA GLY A 203 -15.48 1.11 1.36
C GLY A 203 -15.27 -0.30 0.78
N TRP A 204 -14.21 -1.03 1.18
CA TRP A 204 -13.91 -2.39 0.75
C TRP A 204 -14.06 -3.37 1.92
N GLU A 205 -15.31 -3.62 2.30
CA GLU A 205 -15.65 -4.34 3.53
C GLU A 205 -15.16 -5.79 3.56
N ASN A 206 -15.08 -6.44 2.39
CA ASN A 206 -14.62 -7.81 2.23
C ASN A 206 -13.11 -7.93 1.95
N CYS A 207 -12.34 -6.84 2.10
CA CYS A 207 -10.90 -6.82 1.82
C CYS A 207 -10.06 -6.65 3.09
N ILE A 208 -8.90 -7.33 3.09
CA ILE A 208 -7.90 -7.21 4.16
C ILE A 208 -6.55 -6.90 3.50
N ARG A 209 -5.89 -5.81 3.92
CA ARG A 209 -4.54 -5.46 3.52
C ARG A 209 -3.53 -6.05 4.50
N ILE A 210 -2.54 -6.76 3.97
CA ILE A 210 -1.50 -7.46 4.71
C ILE A 210 -0.15 -6.87 4.30
N THR A 211 0.60 -6.33 5.26
CA THR A 211 1.97 -5.85 5.01
C THR A 211 2.92 -7.03 4.80
N ILE A 212 3.81 -6.92 3.82
CA ILE A 212 4.86 -7.91 3.60
C ILE A 212 5.88 -7.80 4.73
N GLY A 213 6.03 -8.86 5.48
CA GLY A 213 6.98 -8.95 6.58
C GLY A 213 8.30 -9.62 6.19
N THR A 214 9.11 -9.91 7.19
CA THR A 214 10.26 -10.80 7.06
C THR A 214 9.81 -12.23 6.71
N LYS A 215 10.73 -13.07 6.26
CA LYS A 215 10.43 -14.48 5.98
C LYS A 215 9.75 -15.17 7.18
N LYS A 216 10.22 -14.91 8.40
CA LYS A 216 9.67 -15.50 9.63
C LYS A 216 8.22 -15.04 9.87
N GLU A 217 7.94 -13.75 9.73
CA GLU A 217 6.61 -13.18 9.93
C GLU A 217 5.61 -13.69 8.89
N ASN A 218 6.01 -13.74 7.63
CA ASN A 218 5.18 -14.27 6.55
C ASN A 218 4.84 -15.76 6.78
N ILE A 219 5.78 -16.57 7.26
CA ILE A 219 5.53 -17.97 7.62
C ILE A 219 4.53 -18.07 8.78
N ILE A 220 4.64 -17.23 9.80
CA ILE A 220 3.71 -17.20 10.93
C ILE A 220 2.29 -16.86 10.45
N LEU A 221 2.15 -15.84 9.60
CA LEU A 221 0.86 -15.47 9.00
C LEU A 221 0.23 -16.64 8.25
N ILE A 222 1.00 -17.30 7.38
CA ILE A 222 0.48 -18.43 6.58
C ILE A 222 0.08 -19.62 7.46
N LYS A 223 0.86 -19.94 8.49
CA LYS A 223 0.49 -20.98 9.46
C LYS A 223 -0.83 -20.68 10.16
N ALA A 224 -1.02 -19.45 10.60
CA ALA A 224 -2.27 -19.01 11.22
C ALA A 224 -3.46 -19.13 10.25
N LEU A 225 -3.31 -18.64 9.02
CA LEU A 225 -4.36 -18.75 8.00
C LEU A 225 -4.71 -20.21 7.70
N LYS A 226 -3.70 -21.10 7.54
CA LYS A 226 -3.93 -22.55 7.33
C LYS A 226 -4.71 -23.17 8.48
N SER A 227 -4.36 -22.85 9.72
CA SER A 227 -5.05 -23.36 10.92
C SER A 227 -6.53 -22.93 10.94
N PHE A 228 -6.83 -21.66 10.69
CA PHE A 228 -8.21 -21.15 10.73
C PHE A 228 -9.06 -21.71 9.58
N LEU A 229 -8.52 -21.79 8.38
CA LEU A 229 -9.24 -22.33 7.23
C LEU A 229 -9.55 -23.83 7.38
N SER A 230 -8.63 -24.61 7.95
CA SER A 230 -8.85 -26.05 8.20
C SER A 230 -9.92 -26.31 9.28
N THR A 231 -9.96 -25.50 10.34
CA THR A 231 -10.97 -25.61 11.42
C THR A 231 -12.37 -25.29 10.88
N SER A 232 -12.50 -24.31 10.01
CA SER A 232 -13.79 -23.93 9.41
C SER A 232 -14.38 -24.99 8.49
N LEU A 233 -13.54 -25.79 7.85
CA LEU A 233 -13.99 -26.93 7.02
C LEU A 233 -14.60 -28.06 7.88
N ASN A 234 -14.11 -28.25 9.12
CA ASN A 234 -14.59 -29.31 10.02
C ASN A 234 -15.91 -28.97 10.73
N THR A 235 -16.31 -27.69 10.76
CA THR A 235 -17.54 -27.24 11.45
C THR A 235 -18.76 -27.10 10.54
N GLY A 236 -18.68 -27.53 9.27
CA GLY A 236 -19.81 -27.48 8.32
C GLY A 236 -20.19 -26.07 7.85
N ASN A 237 -19.57 -25.02 8.40
CA ASN A 237 -19.69 -23.66 7.90
C ASN A 237 -18.74 -23.47 6.72
N SER A 238 -19.24 -23.62 5.49
CA SER A 238 -18.44 -23.44 4.28
C SER A 238 -17.97 -21.99 4.11
N LEU A 239 -16.88 -21.62 4.80
CA LEU A 239 -16.19 -20.33 4.62
C LEU A 239 -15.37 -20.30 3.33
N ALA A 240 -15.18 -21.44 2.70
CA ALA A 240 -14.52 -21.52 1.41
C ALA A 240 -15.03 -22.74 0.64
N THR A 241 -15.40 -22.55 -0.60
CA THR A 241 -15.44 -23.62 -1.59
C THR A 241 -13.99 -23.93 -1.95
N ILE A 242 -13.28 -24.66 -1.07
CA ILE A 242 -11.87 -25.00 -1.28
C ILE A 242 -11.68 -26.48 -0.91
N GLY A 243 -11.55 -27.31 -1.94
CA GLY A 243 -11.06 -28.68 -1.78
C GLY A 243 -9.55 -28.65 -1.51
N LEU A 244 -9.12 -28.90 -0.28
CA LEU A 244 -7.73 -29.15 0.08
C LEU A 244 -7.60 -30.46 0.85
N PRO A 245 -6.54 -31.26 0.61
CA PRO A 245 -6.21 -32.39 1.45
C PRO A 245 -5.72 -31.91 2.82
N ILE A 246 -6.28 -32.49 3.88
CA ILE A 246 -6.01 -32.12 5.27
C ILE A 246 -4.67 -32.74 5.70
N ALA A 247 -3.66 -31.93 5.97
CA ALA A 247 -2.52 -32.33 6.78
C ALA A 247 -2.76 -31.87 8.22
N LYS A 248 -2.79 -32.80 9.17
CA LYS A 248 -2.92 -32.54 10.61
C LYS A 248 -1.71 -31.78 11.12
N TYR A 249 -1.94 -30.55 11.58
CA TYR A 249 -0.98 -29.80 12.40
C TYR A 249 -1.65 -29.44 13.73
N SER A 250 -1.48 -30.32 14.74
CA SER A 250 -1.74 -29.99 16.13
C SER A 250 -0.44 -29.55 16.80
N ASN A 251 -0.54 -28.48 17.60
CA ASN A 251 0.46 -27.95 18.53
C ASN A 251 1.62 -27.13 17.95
N ILE A 252 1.39 -25.83 17.72
CA ILE A 252 2.45 -24.81 17.74
C ILE A 252 1.86 -23.48 18.26
N PHE A 253 1.58 -23.39 19.53
CA PHE A 253 1.50 -22.11 20.26
C PHE A 253 1.75 -22.37 21.75
N ASN A 254 3.02 -22.33 22.13
CA ASN A 254 3.45 -22.02 23.49
C ASN A 254 4.71 -21.15 23.35
N GLY A 255 4.58 -19.89 23.72
CA GLY A 255 5.73 -18.97 23.79
C GLY A 255 5.35 -17.54 23.44
N ASP A 256 5.52 -16.65 24.40
CA ASP A 256 5.34 -15.20 24.31
C ASP A 256 6.02 -14.59 23.09
N VAL A 257 5.23 -14.06 22.16
CA VAL A 257 5.77 -13.21 21.09
C VAL A 257 4.78 -12.09 20.79
N ASN A 258 5.00 -10.94 21.42
CA ASN A 258 4.36 -9.68 21.04
C ASN A 258 5.02 -9.15 19.77
N PHE A 259 4.40 -9.32 18.61
CA PHE A 259 4.83 -8.68 17.36
C PHE A 259 3.93 -7.51 17.04
N MET A 260 4.49 -6.32 17.15
CA MET A 260 3.87 -5.09 16.69
C MET A 260 4.33 -4.82 15.24
N ILE A 261 3.51 -5.19 14.25
CA ILE A 261 3.67 -4.67 12.88
C ILE A 261 3.14 -3.23 12.93
N SER A 262 4.04 -2.27 13.13
CA SER A 262 3.68 -0.86 13.24
C SER A 262 3.16 -0.33 11.92
N GLN A 263 1.83 -0.16 11.83
CA GLN A 263 1.20 0.69 10.83
C GLN A 263 1.11 2.10 11.37
N PHE A 264 2.02 2.99 10.99
CA PHE A 264 1.85 4.40 11.27
C PHE A 264 1.00 5.06 10.18
N PHE A 265 -0.11 5.66 10.64
CA PHE A 265 -1.10 6.38 9.88
C PHE A 265 -0.54 7.66 9.27
N TRP A 266 -0.82 7.84 7.98
CA TRP A 266 -0.89 9.16 7.36
C TRP A 266 -2.34 9.68 7.51
N TRP A 267 -2.62 10.36 8.61
CA TRP A 267 -3.83 11.18 8.78
C TRP A 267 -3.45 12.48 9.46
N GLY A 268 -3.26 13.52 8.70
CA GLY A 268 -2.93 14.80 9.28
C GLY A 268 -2.62 15.93 8.31
N ILE A 269 -3.19 15.95 7.11
CA ILE A 269 -3.29 17.20 6.32
C ILE A 269 -4.57 17.12 5.48
N MET A 270 -5.70 17.28 6.14
CA MET A 270 -6.93 17.91 5.64
C MET A 270 -7.91 18.01 6.81
N LYS A 271 -7.78 19.05 7.60
CA LYS A 271 -8.85 19.77 8.26
C LYS A 271 -8.71 21.24 7.91
#